data_4a48c2006da1cee3528de17fef0dc856
#
_entry.id   4a48c2006da1cee3528de17fef0dc856
#
_cell.length_a   1.000
_cell.length_b   1.000
_cell.length_c   1.000
_cell.angle_alpha   90.00
_cell.angle_beta   90.00
_cell.angle_gamma   90.00
#
_symmetry.space_group_name_H-M   'P 1'
#
loop_
_entity.id
_entity.type
_entity.pdbx_description
1 polymer ?
#
loop_
_entity_poly.entity_id
_entity_poly.type
_entity_poly.pdbx_seq_one_letter_code
_entity_poly.pdbx_strand_id
1 'polypeptide(L)'
;MKEASKTKVYFGLLEKKVFKGTGIDIGCGNDPILDNVERFDIGDGDANQIGKYVKKQFDFVFSSHCLEHMKNPHHTIRQWWNLVKDNGYLYLIVPDEDLYEQGHFPSKYNTDHKWTFSLLKQKNANVRSINIIELLSSLENARVLKLEVQDNNYNYLLEETDQTLGNATAQICCCIQKSKDYKNIDYTFKNHLLQKMILFMNCFFINIGILLEEFLKKGKRFLLRK
;
A
#
# COMPACT_ATOMS: atom_id res chain seq x y z
N MET A 1 -18.74 8.16 -5.74
CA MET A 1 -17.89 7.26 -6.52
C MET A 1 -18.02 5.86 -5.94
N LYS A 2 -17.94 4.79 -6.73
CA LYS A 2 -18.10 3.41 -6.25
C LYS A 2 -16.75 2.69 -6.22
N GLU A 3 -15.84 3.16 -5.37
CA GLU A 3 -14.44 2.71 -5.36
C GLU A 3 -14.28 1.29 -4.81
N ALA A 4 -15.02 0.93 -3.76
CA ALA A 4 -14.98 -0.41 -3.22
C ALA A 4 -15.53 -1.44 -4.24
N SER A 5 -16.66 -1.15 -4.89
CA SER A 5 -17.23 -2.01 -5.94
C SER A 5 -16.30 -2.17 -7.13
N LYS A 6 -15.60 -1.11 -7.55
CA LYS A 6 -14.63 -1.14 -8.65
C LYS A 6 -13.44 -2.05 -8.33
N THR A 7 -12.90 -1.96 -7.13
CA THR A 7 -11.76 -2.77 -6.70
C THR A 7 -12.14 -4.22 -6.41
N LYS A 8 -13.34 -4.45 -5.88
CA LYS A 8 -13.82 -5.77 -5.47
C LYS A 8 -13.80 -6.82 -6.59
N VAL A 9 -13.92 -6.41 -7.85
CA VAL A 9 -13.87 -7.33 -9.00
C VAL A 9 -12.49 -8.01 -9.18
N TYR A 10 -11.44 -7.43 -8.60
CA TYR A 10 -10.08 -7.95 -8.64
C TYR A 10 -9.68 -8.75 -7.39
N PHE A 11 -10.62 -8.98 -6.46
CA PHE A 11 -10.35 -9.72 -5.24
C PHE A 11 -10.15 -11.21 -5.50
N GLY A 12 -9.12 -11.77 -4.86
CA GLY A 12 -8.74 -13.16 -4.97
C GLY A 12 -8.97 -13.96 -3.67
N LEU A 13 -8.15 -14.99 -3.47
CA LEU A 13 -8.25 -15.88 -2.31
C LEU A 13 -7.83 -15.21 -1.00
N LEU A 14 -6.92 -14.24 -1.06
CA LEU A 14 -6.49 -13.50 0.12
C LEU A 14 -7.67 -12.68 0.67
N GLU A 15 -8.36 -11.94 -0.19
CA GLU A 15 -9.49 -11.09 0.20
C GLU A 15 -10.66 -11.92 0.72
N LYS A 16 -10.92 -13.10 0.14
CA LYS A 16 -11.90 -14.07 0.68
C LYS A 16 -11.54 -14.58 2.09
N LYS A 17 -10.25 -14.58 2.45
CA LYS A 17 -9.79 -14.90 3.79
C LYS A 17 -9.91 -13.70 4.73
N VAL A 18 -9.49 -12.53 4.26
CA VAL A 18 -9.40 -11.28 5.02
C VAL A 18 -10.78 -10.81 5.46
N PHE A 19 -11.75 -10.79 4.54
CA PHE A 19 -13.09 -10.24 4.80
C PHE A 19 -14.04 -11.25 5.44
N LYS A 20 -13.55 -11.94 6.50
CA LYS A 20 -14.35 -12.86 7.33
C LYS A 20 -14.50 -12.29 8.73
N GLY A 21 -15.62 -12.61 9.37
CA GLY A 21 -15.91 -12.15 10.74
C GLY A 21 -16.49 -10.75 10.79
N THR A 22 -16.18 -10.01 11.85
CA THR A 22 -16.67 -8.65 12.05
C THR A 22 -15.72 -7.65 11.41
N GLY A 23 -16.23 -6.71 10.63
CA GLY A 23 -15.43 -5.69 9.96
C GLY A 23 -15.99 -4.30 10.12
N ILE A 24 -15.13 -3.31 9.90
CA ILE A 24 -15.50 -1.90 9.75
C ILE A 24 -14.94 -1.36 8.44
N ASP A 25 -15.74 -0.56 7.74
CA ASP A 25 -15.38 0.13 6.51
C ASP A 25 -15.34 1.64 6.77
N ILE A 26 -14.15 2.22 6.71
CA ILE A 26 -13.88 3.62 7.08
C ILE A 26 -13.81 4.47 5.81
N GLY A 27 -14.70 5.46 5.71
CA GLY A 27 -14.84 6.31 4.54
C GLY A 27 -15.64 5.62 3.42
N CYS A 28 -16.56 4.72 3.78
CA CYS A 28 -17.27 3.86 2.82
C CYS A 28 -18.28 4.60 1.92
N GLY A 29 -18.69 5.82 2.26
CA GLY A 29 -19.75 6.51 1.55
C GLY A 29 -21.01 5.65 1.41
N ASN A 30 -21.50 5.53 0.16
CA ASN A 30 -22.63 4.69 -0.19
C ASN A 30 -22.23 3.35 -0.85
N ASP A 31 -20.93 2.99 -0.79
CA ASP A 31 -20.38 1.79 -1.45
C ASP A 31 -19.52 0.97 -0.49
N PRO A 32 -20.11 0.38 0.56
CA PRO A 32 -19.36 -0.41 1.53
C PRO A 32 -18.80 -1.70 0.89
N ILE A 33 -17.66 -2.15 1.40
CA ILE A 33 -16.97 -3.35 0.91
C ILE A 33 -17.84 -4.61 1.01
N LEU A 34 -18.66 -4.71 2.04
CA LEU A 34 -19.66 -5.78 2.28
C LEU A 34 -20.95 -5.19 2.83
N ASP A 35 -22.08 -5.85 2.57
CA ASP A 35 -23.39 -5.40 3.04
C ASP A 35 -23.51 -5.42 4.58
N ASN A 36 -22.82 -6.36 5.22
CA ASN A 36 -22.88 -6.58 6.67
C ASN A 36 -21.70 -6.00 7.45
N VAL A 37 -20.90 -5.14 6.82
CA VAL A 37 -19.79 -4.44 7.49
C VAL A 37 -20.33 -3.26 8.32
N GLU A 38 -19.70 -2.97 9.44
CA GLU A 38 -19.96 -1.71 10.15
C GLU A 38 -19.45 -0.54 9.31
N ARG A 39 -20.29 0.44 9.09
CA ARG A 39 -19.97 1.61 8.27
C ARG A 39 -19.51 2.75 9.18
N PHE A 40 -18.47 3.47 8.76
CA PHE A 40 -18.02 4.67 9.42
C PHE A 40 -17.67 5.72 8.37
N ASP A 41 -18.43 6.81 8.37
CA ASP A 41 -18.23 7.92 7.44
C ASP A 41 -18.34 9.27 8.16
N ILE A 42 -18.25 10.37 7.41
CA ILE A 42 -18.27 11.73 7.94
C ILE A 42 -19.50 12.02 8.83
N GLY A 43 -20.63 11.35 8.57
CA GLY A 43 -21.83 11.44 9.39
C GLY A 43 -21.72 10.75 10.76
N ASP A 44 -20.78 9.80 10.91
CA ASP A 44 -20.57 9.02 12.13
C ASP A 44 -19.47 9.62 13.01
N GLY A 45 -18.59 10.45 12.42
CA GLY A 45 -17.53 11.14 13.15
C GLY A 45 -16.28 11.43 12.34
N ASP A 46 -15.26 11.95 13.01
CA ASP A 46 -13.96 12.28 12.38
C ASP A 46 -13.05 11.05 12.36
N ALA A 47 -12.81 10.50 11.17
CA ALA A 47 -11.91 9.36 10.93
C ALA A 47 -10.45 9.62 11.40
N ASN A 48 -10.01 10.89 11.49
CA ASN A 48 -8.71 11.24 12.09
C ASN A 48 -8.62 10.86 13.58
N GLN A 49 -9.76 10.74 14.24
CA GLN A 49 -9.87 10.47 15.68
C GLN A 49 -10.88 9.35 15.95
N ILE A 50 -10.93 8.35 15.07
CA ILE A 50 -11.94 7.27 15.11
C ILE A 50 -12.02 6.58 16.48
N GLY A 51 -10.91 6.48 17.20
CA GLY A 51 -10.88 5.93 18.55
C GLY A 51 -11.72 6.69 19.58
N LYS A 52 -12.24 7.89 19.28
CA LYS A 52 -13.22 8.58 20.12
C LYS A 52 -14.62 8.00 19.96
N TYR A 53 -14.96 7.50 18.79
CA TYR A 53 -16.28 7.03 18.39
C TYR A 53 -16.40 5.51 18.49
N VAL A 54 -15.37 4.78 18.06
CA VAL A 54 -15.35 3.32 17.97
C VAL A 54 -14.42 2.76 19.03
N LYS A 55 -14.95 1.95 19.98
CA LYS A 55 -14.22 1.39 21.12
C LYS A 55 -13.95 -0.12 21.00
N LYS A 56 -14.57 -0.78 20.07
CA LYS A 56 -14.38 -2.21 19.83
C LYS A 56 -13.33 -2.47 18.74
N GLN A 57 -12.84 -3.70 18.69
CA GLN A 57 -11.92 -4.18 17.67
C GLN A 57 -12.65 -5.12 16.70
N PHE A 58 -12.07 -5.24 15.49
CA PHE A 58 -12.64 -5.97 14.37
C PHE A 58 -11.67 -7.03 13.84
N ASP A 59 -12.22 -8.06 13.21
CA ASP A 59 -11.43 -9.07 12.52
C ASP A 59 -10.77 -8.47 11.26
N PHE A 60 -11.41 -7.47 10.64
CA PHE A 60 -10.79 -6.64 9.61
C PHE A 60 -11.24 -5.18 9.69
N VAL A 61 -10.33 -4.30 9.31
CA VAL A 61 -10.58 -2.87 9.06
C VAL A 61 -10.30 -2.63 7.58
N PHE A 62 -11.26 -2.07 6.88
CA PHE A 62 -11.14 -1.71 5.47
C PHE A 62 -11.24 -0.20 5.31
N SER A 63 -10.49 0.36 4.39
CA SER A 63 -10.61 1.74 3.96
C SER A 63 -10.13 1.90 2.53
N SER A 64 -10.91 2.57 1.72
CA SER A 64 -10.61 2.85 0.31
C SER A 64 -10.80 4.33 0.03
N HIS A 65 -9.77 4.96 -0.52
CA HIS A 65 -9.78 6.38 -0.92
C HIS A 65 -10.29 7.32 0.19
N CYS A 66 -9.70 7.15 1.40
CA CYS A 66 -10.05 7.96 2.57
C CYS A 66 -8.81 8.56 3.24
N LEU A 67 -7.68 7.82 3.28
CA LEU A 67 -6.49 8.24 4.03
C LEU A 67 -5.83 9.50 3.45
N GLU A 68 -5.93 9.73 2.15
CA GLU A 68 -5.45 10.92 1.44
C GLU A 68 -6.12 12.22 1.90
N HIS A 69 -7.34 12.12 2.42
CA HIS A 69 -8.11 13.26 2.94
C HIS A 69 -7.79 13.58 4.41
N MET A 70 -7.03 12.75 5.09
CA MET A 70 -6.78 12.90 6.51
C MET A 70 -5.80 14.04 6.81
N LYS A 71 -5.93 14.66 7.99
CA LYS A 71 -5.02 15.74 8.43
C LYS A 71 -3.59 15.25 8.64
N ASN A 72 -3.46 14.06 9.21
CA ASN A 72 -2.17 13.42 9.48
C ASN A 72 -2.30 11.90 9.28
N PRO A 73 -1.96 11.37 8.08
CA PRO A 73 -2.08 9.95 7.77
C PRO A 73 -1.29 9.04 8.72
N HIS A 74 -0.12 9.45 9.18
CA HIS A 74 0.68 8.67 10.14
C HIS A 74 -0.01 8.50 11.50
N HIS A 75 -0.70 9.55 11.97
CA HIS A 75 -1.47 9.45 13.19
C HIS A 75 -2.76 8.66 12.97
N THR A 76 -3.45 8.95 11.88
CA THR A 76 -4.73 8.35 11.54
C THR A 76 -4.64 6.84 11.34
N ILE A 77 -3.64 6.35 10.58
CA ILE A 77 -3.49 4.92 10.35
C ILE A 77 -3.22 4.14 11.65
N ARG A 78 -2.54 4.73 12.62
CA ARG A 78 -2.36 4.12 13.95
C ARG A 78 -3.67 4.02 14.71
N GLN A 79 -4.57 5.02 14.60
CA GLN A 79 -5.92 4.95 15.17
C GLN A 79 -6.71 3.80 14.54
N TRP A 80 -6.65 3.63 13.21
CA TRP A 80 -7.30 2.54 12.50
C TRP A 80 -6.68 1.19 12.84
N TRP A 81 -5.36 1.12 12.98
CA TRP A 81 -4.64 -0.09 13.40
C TRP A 81 -5.03 -0.57 14.80
N ASN A 82 -5.34 0.34 15.72
CA ASN A 82 -5.79 -0.01 17.05
C ASN A 82 -7.17 -0.70 17.05
N LEU A 83 -7.98 -0.50 16.01
CA LEU A 83 -9.25 -1.19 15.82
C LEU A 83 -9.09 -2.62 15.30
N VAL A 84 -7.92 -3.01 14.83
CA VAL A 84 -7.65 -4.37 14.35
C VAL A 84 -7.39 -5.29 15.53
N LYS A 85 -8.12 -6.42 15.62
CA LYS A 85 -7.85 -7.50 16.58
C LYS A 85 -6.49 -8.14 16.35
N ASP A 86 -5.97 -8.84 17.34
CA ASP A 86 -4.85 -9.76 17.14
C ASP A 86 -5.21 -10.80 16.06
N ASN A 87 -4.29 -11.04 15.13
CA ASN A 87 -4.45 -11.85 13.92
C ASN A 87 -5.47 -11.30 12.90
N GLY A 88 -6.10 -10.16 13.17
CA GLY A 88 -6.96 -9.44 12.24
C GLY A 88 -6.17 -8.70 11.15
N TYR A 89 -6.89 -7.99 10.30
CA TYR A 89 -6.34 -7.39 9.09
C TYR A 89 -6.70 -5.91 8.97
N LEU A 90 -5.76 -5.11 8.47
CA LEU A 90 -6.04 -3.81 7.86
C LEU A 90 -5.90 -3.97 6.34
N TYR A 91 -6.93 -3.64 5.61
CA TYR A 91 -6.92 -3.58 4.15
C TYR A 91 -7.12 -2.14 3.71
N LEU A 92 -6.08 -1.56 3.11
CA LEU A 92 -6.00 -0.15 2.77
C LEU A 92 -5.84 0.01 1.26
N ILE A 93 -6.61 0.92 0.68
CA ILE A 93 -6.47 1.35 -0.71
C ILE A 93 -6.32 2.86 -0.72
N VAL A 94 -5.30 3.37 -1.39
CA VAL A 94 -5.02 4.80 -1.56
C VAL A 94 -4.69 5.10 -3.01
N PRO A 95 -4.93 6.32 -3.52
CA PRO A 95 -4.50 6.71 -4.86
C PRO A 95 -2.97 6.60 -5.01
N ASP A 96 -2.52 6.12 -6.16
CA ASP A 96 -1.09 6.15 -6.50
C ASP A 96 -0.69 7.52 -7.04
N GLU A 97 0.42 8.07 -6.56
CA GLU A 97 0.90 9.41 -6.92
C GLU A 97 1.23 9.54 -8.42
N ASP A 98 1.77 8.50 -9.02
CA ASP A 98 2.17 8.56 -10.43
C ASP A 98 0.98 8.31 -11.37
N LEU A 99 0.08 7.41 -11.00
CA LEU A 99 -1.04 7.01 -11.86
C LEU A 99 -2.25 7.95 -11.71
N TYR A 100 -2.64 8.28 -10.47
CA TYR A 100 -3.80 9.14 -10.24
C TYR A 100 -3.42 10.61 -10.28
N GLU A 101 -2.43 11.03 -9.49
CA GLU A 101 -2.05 12.44 -9.41
C GLU A 101 -1.19 12.89 -10.60
N GLN A 102 -0.59 11.95 -11.32
CA GLN A 102 0.27 12.18 -12.49
C GLN A 102 1.38 13.20 -12.19
N GLY A 103 1.92 13.12 -10.95
CA GLY A 103 2.98 14.01 -10.47
C GLY A 103 2.52 15.42 -10.08
N HIS A 104 1.23 15.72 -10.13
CA HIS A 104 0.68 17.04 -9.76
C HIS A 104 0.28 17.09 -8.29
N PHE A 105 0.70 18.16 -7.61
CA PHE A 105 0.19 18.50 -6.28
C PHE A 105 0.10 20.02 -6.15
N PRO A 106 -1.05 20.60 -5.71
CA PRO A 106 -2.31 19.93 -5.32
C PRO A 106 -2.89 19.04 -6.42
N SER A 107 -3.67 18.03 -6.01
CA SER A 107 -4.32 17.13 -6.95
C SER A 107 -5.13 17.88 -8.00
N LYS A 108 -4.94 17.49 -9.27
CA LYS A 108 -5.65 18.07 -10.40
C LYS A 108 -7.09 17.57 -10.50
N TYR A 109 -7.31 16.32 -10.06
CA TYR A 109 -8.58 15.61 -10.23
C TYR A 109 -9.45 15.62 -8.97
N ASN A 110 -8.83 15.72 -7.78
CA ASN A 110 -9.55 15.82 -6.51
C ASN A 110 -8.86 16.82 -5.58
N THR A 111 -9.36 18.04 -5.52
CA THR A 111 -8.77 19.15 -4.74
C THR A 111 -8.82 18.93 -3.21
N ASP A 112 -9.58 17.92 -2.72
CA ASP A 112 -9.63 17.57 -1.31
C ASP A 112 -8.52 16.58 -0.89
N HIS A 113 -7.71 16.06 -1.83
CA HIS A 113 -6.53 15.29 -1.49
C HIS A 113 -5.49 16.16 -0.78
N LYS A 114 -5.18 15.82 0.45
CA LYS A 114 -4.18 16.52 1.29
C LYS A 114 -2.83 15.85 1.21
N TRP A 115 -2.79 14.59 0.75
CA TRP A 115 -1.60 13.75 0.66
C TRP A 115 -1.62 12.91 -0.60
N THR A 116 -0.43 12.57 -1.09
CA THR A 116 -0.21 11.62 -2.17
C THR A 116 0.57 10.42 -1.64
N PHE A 117 0.45 9.27 -2.29
CA PHE A 117 1.10 8.04 -1.86
C PHE A 117 1.89 7.40 -2.98
N SER A 118 3.06 6.87 -2.63
CA SER A 118 3.90 6.10 -3.55
C SER A 118 4.48 4.87 -2.84
N LEU A 119 4.88 3.84 -3.60
CA LEU A 119 5.52 2.66 -3.02
C LEU A 119 6.95 2.91 -2.59
N LEU A 120 7.76 3.57 -3.43
CA LEU A 120 9.22 3.58 -3.30
C LEU A 120 9.86 4.97 -3.39
N LYS A 121 9.10 6.03 -3.63
CA LYS A 121 9.71 7.35 -3.73
C LYS A 121 10.31 7.78 -2.40
N GLN A 122 11.61 8.02 -2.40
CA GLN A 122 12.26 8.76 -1.32
C GLN A 122 11.91 10.25 -1.48
N LYS A 123 11.80 10.97 -0.35
CA LYS A 123 11.48 12.40 -0.25
C LYS A 123 11.54 13.17 -1.57
N ASN A 124 10.40 13.39 -2.16
CA ASN A 124 10.27 14.12 -3.41
C ASN A 124 10.22 15.64 -3.17
N ALA A 125 10.27 16.39 -4.26
CA ALA A 125 9.96 17.82 -4.28
C ALA A 125 8.58 18.14 -3.68
N ASN A 126 7.65 17.16 -3.69
CA ASN A 126 6.37 17.27 -3.03
C ASN A 126 6.49 16.88 -1.55
N VAL A 127 6.37 17.87 -0.66
CA VAL A 127 6.36 17.67 0.81
C VAL A 127 5.15 16.88 1.33
N ARG A 128 4.16 16.60 0.50
CA ARG A 128 2.93 15.88 0.85
C ARG A 128 2.91 14.45 0.33
N SER A 129 4.00 13.98 -0.29
CA SER A 129 4.15 12.60 -0.72
C SER A 129 4.54 11.70 0.46
N ILE A 130 3.85 10.57 0.60
CA ILE A 130 4.09 9.57 1.65
C ILE A 130 4.52 8.26 1.00
N ASN A 131 5.67 7.74 1.43
CA ASN A 131 6.09 6.38 1.09
C ASN A 131 5.24 5.39 1.90
N ILE A 132 4.49 4.54 1.20
CA ILE A 132 3.56 3.60 1.85
C ILE A 132 4.30 2.55 2.68
N ILE A 133 5.49 2.13 2.27
CA ILE A 133 6.30 1.15 3.01
C ILE A 133 6.76 1.75 4.34
N GLU A 134 7.19 3.02 4.34
CA GLU A 134 7.58 3.73 5.57
C GLU A 134 6.36 3.90 6.50
N LEU A 135 5.21 4.26 5.93
CA LEU A 135 3.97 4.40 6.68
C LEU A 135 3.59 3.10 7.37
N LEU A 136 3.56 1.98 6.63
CA LEU A 136 3.20 0.67 7.15
C LEU A 136 4.23 0.13 8.15
N SER A 137 5.52 0.40 7.96
CA SER A 137 6.59 -0.02 8.88
C SER A 137 6.49 0.65 10.26
N SER A 138 5.76 1.77 10.35
CA SER A 138 5.50 2.46 11.63
C SER A 138 4.43 1.77 12.50
N LEU A 139 3.74 0.74 11.98
CA LEU A 139 2.73 -0.01 12.70
C LEU A 139 3.36 -1.19 13.45
N GLU A 140 3.08 -1.31 14.74
CA GLU A 140 3.60 -2.40 15.56
C GLU A 140 2.97 -3.73 15.19
N ASN A 141 3.78 -4.80 15.18
CA ASN A 141 3.33 -6.17 14.88
C ASN A 141 2.66 -6.32 13.51
N ALA A 142 3.00 -5.47 12.54
CA ALA A 142 2.42 -5.43 11.22
C ALA A 142 3.14 -6.37 10.25
N ARG A 143 2.47 -7.42 9.82
CA ARG A 143 2.94 -8.32 8.76
C ARG A 143 2.28 -7.94 7.45
N VAL A 144 3.04 -7.46 6.49
CA VAL A 144 2.53 -7.15 5.15
C VAL A 144 2.28 -8.46 4.40
N LEU A 145 1.05 -8.66 3.91
CA LEU A 145 0.63 -9.82 3.12
C LEU A 145 0.46 -9.49 1.64
N LYS A 146 0.08 -8.24 1.34
CA LYS A 146 -0.10 -7.74 -0.02
C LYS A 146 0.31 -6.28 -0.06
N LEU A 147 1.04 -5.92 -1.10
CA LEU A 147 1.39 -4.55 -1.42
C LEU A 147 1.59 -4.48 -2.94
N GLU A 148 0.70 -3.82 -3.63
CA GLU A 148 0.72 -3.74 -5.09
C GLU A 148 0.18 -2.40 -5.59
N VAL A 149 0.67 -1.97 -6.74
CA VAL A 149 0.01 -0.94 -7.55
C VAL A 149 -1.02 -1.63 -8.42
N GLN A 150 -2.26 -1.17 -8.35
CA GLN A 150 -3.35 -1.64 -9.20
C GLN A 150 -3.62 -0.62 -10.29
N ASP A 151 -3.27 -1.01 -11.50
CA ASP A 151 -3.37 -0.24 -12.74
C ASP A 151 -4.25 -0.92 -13.79
N ASN A 152 -5.24 -1.70 -13.32
CA ASN A 152 -6.13 -2.43 -14.22
C ASN A 152 -6.84 -1.47 -15.18
N ASN A 153 -6.81 -1.79 -16.47
CA ASN A 153 -7.36 -0.99 -17.56
C ASN A 153 -6.78 0.43 -17.69
N TYR A 154 -5.64 0.71 -17.04
CA TYR A 154 -4.96 1.99 -17.15
C TYR A 154 -4.21 2.07 -18.49
N ASN A 155 -4.38 3.16 -19.22
CA ASN A 155 -3.68 3.41 -20.48
C ASN A 155 -2.53 4.40 -20.26
N TYR A 156 -1.31 3.91 -20.23
CA TYR A 156 -0.09 4.70 -20.03
C TYR A 156 0.25 5.67 -21.17
N LEU A 157 -0.47 5.60 -22.28
CA LEU A 157 -0.32 6.53 -23.41
C LEU A 157 -1.24 7.75 -23.32
N LEU A 158 -2.17 7.76 -22.36
CA LEU A 158 -3.05 8.91 -22.12
C LEU A 158 -2.49 9.77 -20.99
N GLU A 159 -2.02 10.95 -21.37
CA GLU A 159 -1.53 11.94 -20.44
C GLU A 159 -2.66 12.84 -19.92
N GLU A 160 -2.49 13.37 -18.72
CA GLU A 160 -3.34 14.41 -18.10
C GLU A 160 -4.86 14.13 -18.11
N THR A 161 -5.23 12.86 -17.99
CA THR A 161 -6.62 12.43 -17.98
C THR A 161 -6.92 11.60 -16.72
N ASP A 162 -8.01 11.94 -16.00
CA ASP A 162 -8.51 11.09 -14.92
C ASP A 162 -9.18 9.84 -15.50
N GLN A 163 -8.42 8.78 -15.60
CA GLN A 163 -8.89 7.49 -16.13
C GLN A 163 -9.77 6.74 -15.14
N THR A 164 -9.76 7.15 -13.85
CA THR A 164 -10.58 6.50 -12.81
C THR A 164 -12.06 6.86 -12.91
N LEU A 165 -12.42 7.87 -13.69
CA LEU A 165 -13.83 8.12 -14.05
C LEU A 165 -14.45 6.99 -14.87
N GLY A 166 -13.61 6.20 -15.56
CA GLY A 166 -14.00 4.96 -16.25
C GLY A 166 -13.78 3.72 -15.40
N ASN A 167 -13.26 2.66 -16.03
CA ASN A 167 -13.01 1.36 -15.39
C ASN A 167 -11.53 1.17 -14.98
N ALA A 168 -10.69 2.18 -15.16
CA ALA A 168 -9.30 2.06 -14.76
C ALA A 168 -9.13 2.19 -13.24
N THR A 169 -8.15 1.47 -12.70
CA THR A 169 -7.66 1.67 -11.34
C THR A 169 -6.31 2.39 -11.39
N ALA A 170 -6.06 3.28 -10.43
CA ALA A 170 -4.84 4.07 -10.32
C ALA A 170 -4.48 4.21 -8.83
N GLN A 171 -4.18 3.07 -8.18
CA GLN A 171 -4.18 2.98 -6.72
C GLN A 171 -3.14 2.00 -6.18
N ILE A 172 -2.78 2.18 -4.92
CA ILE A 172 -1.96 1.25 -4.15
C ILE A 172 -2.87 0.46 -3.23
N CYS A 173 -2.76 -0.86 -3.28
CA CYS A 173 -3.52 -1.79 -2.46
C CYS A 173 -2.60 -2.45 -1.43
N CYS A 174 -2.97 -2.40 -0.15
CA CYS A 174 -2.21 -2.92 0.97
C CYS A 174 -3.07 -3.85 1.82
N CYS A 175 -2.55 -5.03 2.16
CA CYS A 175 -3.14 -5.90 3.16
C CYS A 175 -2.11 -6.23 4.23
N ILE A 176 -2.42 -5.89 5.49
CA ILE A 176 -1.54 -6.03 6.63
C ILE A 176 -2.24 -6.86 7.70
N GLN A 177 -1.56 -7.88 8.22
CA GLN A 177 -2.03 -8.68 9.34
C GLN A 177 -1.38 -8.22 10.65
N LYS A 178 -2.16 -8.08 11.71
CA LYS A 178 -1.66 -7.85 13.06
C LYS A 178 -1.25 -9.18 13.67
N SER A 179 0.07 -9.38 13.89
CA SER A 179 0.60 -10.67 14.36
C SER A 179 1.54 -10.45 15.54
N LYS A 180 1.18 -10.97 16.71
CA LYS A 180 2.01 -10.85 17.94
C LYS A 180 3.40 -11.48 17.81
N ASP A 181 3.52 -12.49 16.98
CA ASP A 181 4.79 -13.20 16.76
C ASP A 181 5.66 -12.51 15.70
N TYR A 182 5.12 -11.52 15.02
CA TYR A 182 5.84 -10.77 13.99
C TYR A 182 6.40 -9.49 14.58
N LYS A 183 7.71 -9.47 14.77
CA LYS A 183 8.43 -8.24 15.14
C LYS A 183 8.85 -7.51 13.88
N ASN A 184 8.43 -6.27 13.74
CA ASN A 184 8.93 -5.41 12.67
C ASN A 184 10.45 -5.32 12.78
N ILE A 185 11.11 -5.35 11.64
CA ILE A 185 12.54 -5.07 11.59
C ILE A 185 12.70 -3.61 12.05
N ASP A 186 13.49 -3.42 13.11
CA ASP A 186 13.83 -2.09 13.58
C ASP A 186 14.76 -1.42 12.54
N TYR A 187 14.20 -0.52 11.75
CA TYR A 187 14.93 0.27 10.75
C TYR A 187 15.69 1.44 11.41
N THR A 188 16.37 1.18 12.53
CA THR A 188 17.31 2.15 13.05
C THR A 188 18.46 2.37 12.04
N PHE A 189 19.10 3.51 12.11
CA PHE A 189 20.20 3.89 11.20
C PHE A 189 21.29 2.79 11.06
N LYS A 190 21.55 2.03 12.12
CA LYS A 190 22.47 0.89 12.12
C LYS A 190 22.02 -0.25 11.21
N ASN A 191 20.74 -0.57 11.26
CA ASN A 191 20.16 -1.63 10.41
C ASN A 191 20.08 -1.22 8.96
N HIS A 192 19.86 0.07 8.68
CA HIS A 192 19.86 0.60 7.33
C HIS A 192 21.24 0.49 6.65
N LEU A 193 22.33 0.72 7.40
CA LEU A 193 23.68 0.53 6.89
C LEU A 193 23.99 -0.95 6.62
N LEU A 194 23.60 -1.84 7.54
CA LEU A 194 23.77 -3.29 7.39
C LEU A 194 22.96 -3.83 6.20
N GLN A 195 21.73 -3.38 6.01
CA GLN A 195 20.91 -3.76 4.84
C GLN A 195 21.50 -3.25 3.54
N LYS A 196 22.01 -2.02 3.49
CA LYS A 196 22.73 -1.52 2.30
C LYS A 196 23.97 -2.35 2.00
N MET A 197 24.70 -2.78 3.02
CA MET A 197 25.85 -3.67 2.86
C MET A 197 25.44 -5.06 2.35
N ILE A 198 24.37 -5.64 2.87
CA ILE A 198 23.82 -6.96 2.43
C ILE A 198 23.33 -6.85 0.98
N LEU A 199 22.60 -5.79 0.63
CA LEU A 199 22.17 -5.52 -0.75
C LEU A 199 23.37 -5.36 -1.69
N PHE A 200 24.37 -4.59 -1.29
CA PHE A 200 25.59 -4.39 -2.06
C PHE A 200 26.34 -5.71 -2.26
N MET A 201 26.49 -6.52 -1.21
CA MET A 201 27.13 -7.84 -1.31
C MET A 201 26.34 -8.79 -2.20
N ASN A 202 25.01 -8.84 -2.09
CA ASN A 202 24.18 -9.65 -2.97
C ASN A 202 24.30 -9.22 -4.44
N CYS A 203 24.27 -7.93 -4.73
CA CYS A 203 24.52 -7.41 -6.08
C CYS A 203 25.92 -7.74 -6.57
N PHE A 204 26.94 -7.69 -5.70
CA PHE A 204 28.31 -8.02 -6.02
C PHE A 204 28.47 -9.50 -6.38
N PHE A 205 27.90 -10.43 -5.59
CA PHE A 205 27.94 -11.85 -5.86
C PHE A 205 27.15 -12.25 -7.11
N ILE A 206 25.99 -11.60 -7.37
CA ILE A 206 25.22 -11.82 -8.60
C ILE A 206 26.05 -11.39 -9.82
N ASN A 207 26.72 -10.24 -9.77
CA ASN A 207 27.57 -9.76 -10.86
C ASN A 207 28.78 -10.66 -11.09
N ILE A 208 29.41 -11.20 -10.03
CA ILE A 208 30.49 -12.18 -10.14
C ILE A 208 29.95 -13.47 -10.77
N GLY A 209 28.78 -13.94 -10.37
CA GLY A 209 28.14 -15.13 -10.98
C GLY A 209 27.93 -14.97 -12.49
N ILE A 210 27.43 -13.82 -12.91
CA ILE A 210 27.22 -13.50 -14.34
C ILE A 210 28.55 -13.46 -15.08
N LEU A 211 29.58 -12.84 -14.53
CA LEU A 211 30.93 -12.78 -15.13
C LEU A 211 31.56 -14.16 -15.26
N LEU A 212 31.39 -15.04 -14.26
CA LEU A 212 31.87 -16.42 -14.31
C LEU A 212 31.13 -17.25 -15.36
N GLU A 213 29.82 -17.09 -15.48
CA GLU A 213 29.06 -17.75 -16.55
C GLU A 213 29.49 -17.29 -17.94
N GLU A 214 29.71 -16.00 -18.15
CA GLU A 214 30.22 -15.48 -19.42
C GLU A 214 31.60 -16.01 -19.74
N PHE A 215 32.50 -16.06 -18.74
CA PHE A 215 33.84 -16.61 -18.91
C PHE A 215 33.80 -18.10 -19.27
N LEU A 216 32.95 -18.90 -18.60
CA LEU A 216 32.76 -20.32 -18.92
C LEU A 216 32.14 -20.53 -20.30
N LYS A 217 31.19 -19.70 -20.72
CA LYS A 217 30.62 -19.72 -22.09
C LYS A 217 31.66 -19.38 -23.14
N LYS A 218 32.55 -18.41 -22.91
CA LYS A 218 33.66 -18.07 -23.83
C LYS A 218 34.69 -19.19 -23.88
N GLY A 219 35.07 -19.81 -22.77
CA GLY A 219 35.97 -20.95 -22.69
C GLY A 219 35.45 -22.17 -23.47
N LYS A 220 34.16 -22.52 -23.34
CA LYS A 220 33.53 -23.59 -24.14
C LYS A 220 33.54 -23.32 -25.65
N ARG A 221 33.31 -22.08 -26.10
CA ARG A 221 33.37 -21.69 -27.50
C ARG A 221 34.79 -21.78 -28.09
N PHE A 222 35.81 -21.59 -27.26
CA PHE A 222 37.21 -21.74 -27.70
C PHE A 222 37.61 -23.20 -27.87
N LEU A 223 37.13 -24.09 -26.99
CA LEU A 223 37.40 -25.54 -27.06
C LEU A 223 36.66 -26.26 -28.21
N LEU A 224 35.52 -25.71 -28.67
CA LEU A 224 34.74 -26.27 -29.78
C LEU A 224 35.21 -25.78 -31.19
N ARG A 225 36.22 -24.91 -31.23
CA ARG A 225 36.82 -24.41 -32.48
C ARG A 225 38.19 -25.05 -32.82
N LYS A 226 38.60 -26.08 -32.08
CA LYS A 226 39.70 -26.97 -32.40
C LYS A 226 39.15 -28.35 -32.80
#